data_026d1c859adc428d391ef7269f4e8493
#
_entry.id   026d1c859adc428d391ef7269f4e8493
#
_cell.length_a   1.000
_cell.length_b   1.000
_cell.length_c   1.000
_cell.angle_alpha   90.00
_cell.angle_beta   90.00
_cell.angle_gamma   90.00
#
_symmetry.space_group_name_H-M   'P 1'
#
loop_
_entity.id
_entity.type
_entity.pdbx_description
1 polymer ?
#
loop_
_entity_poly.entity_id
_entity_poly.type
_entity_poly.pdbx_seq_one_letter_code
_entity_poly.pdbx_strand_id
1 'polypeptide(L)'
;MKILVIQQKMIGDVLTSSILFEALRAKYPNAQLDYLVNSHTVPVIENNPNIDNLVLFTNEEESSKLALLKFAKKIKKQQYDVVIDVYSKLSSNLITLFSAAKTKISYYKSYSSFIYTHNIKRATKTDENCGLAIVNRLQLLKPLDITIASAKPKIYLTSEELETSKQFLTTNGINLKMPLIMISVLGSGENKTYPFAYMAKVIDQIVATTEAQILFNYIPKQEKEAKAIFNLCKAETQAHIYMHLFGKSLRDFLNLTAHCHALIGNEGGAVNMAKALNIKTFTIFSTWIDKDTWNIFEEETINESVHLKDYKPELYSGKTEKEMKPQAMKLYKKFTPELFQQKLDAFLIKI
;
A
#
# COMPACT_ATOMS: atom_id res chain seq x y z
N MET A 1 -21.01 22.47 -1.86
CA MET A 1 -20.44 21.74 -0.70
C MET A 1 -18.97 21.49 -0.94
N LYS A 2 -18.13 21.68 0.11
CA LYS A 2 -16.70 21.38 0.05
C LYS A 2 -16.35 20.34 1.12
N ILE A 3 -15.68 19.29 0.71
CA ILE A 3 -15.30 18.18 1.59
C ILE A 3 -13.77 18.04 1.59
N LEU A 4 -13.16 18.02 2.76
CA LEU A 4 -11.75 17.75 2.94
C LEU A 4 -11.57 16.34 3.55
N VAL A 5 -10.83 15.46 2.87
CA VAL A 5 -10.36 14.21 3.43
C VAL A 5 -8.91 14.40 3.89
N ILE A 6 -8.53 13.92 5.07
CA ILE A 6 -7.17 14.06 5.60
C ILE A 6 -6.56 12.68 5.81
N GLN A 7 -5.49 12.38 5.07
CA GLN A 7 -4.59 11.24 5.31
C GLN A 7 -3.15 11.65 4.96
N GLN A 8 -2.41 12.18 5.94
CA GLN A 8 -1.11 12.81 5.71
C GLN A 8 -0.01 11.84 5.24
N LYS A 9 0.11 10.69 5.88
CA LYS A 9 1.18 9.68 5.70
C LYS A 9 0.51 8.31 5.82
N MET A 10 1.02 7.30 5.50
CA MET A 10 1.98 6.60 4.70
C MET A 10 1.45 6.41 3.27
N ILE A 11 2.30 6.03 2.31
CA ILE A 11 1.90 5.87 0.89
C ILE A 11 0.73 4.88 0.75
N GLY A 12 0.83 3.70 1.38
CA GLY A 12 -0.24 2.69 1.35
C GLY A 12 -1.55 3.17 1.99
N ASP A 13 -1.47 3.95 3.10
CA ASP A 13 -2.66 4.50 3.75
C ASP A 13 -3.33 5.60 2.91
N VAL A 14 -2.54 6.45 2.24
CA VAL A 14 -3.06 7.47 1.32
C VAL A 14 -3.78 6.80 0.16
N LEU A 15 -3.14 5.82 -0.48
CA LEU A 15 -3.76 5.04 -1.55
C LEU A 15 -5.04 4.35 -1.07
N THR A 16 -5.01 3.66 0.06
CA THR A 16 -6.18 2.96 0.60
C THR A 16 -7.30 3.92 0.97
N SER A 17 -7.00 5.14 1.45
CA SER A 17 -8.01 6.13 1.81
C SER A 17 -8.62 6.84 0.58
N SER A 18 -8.00 6.75 -0.59
CA SER A 18 -8.54 7.33 -1.82
C SER A 18 -9.86 6.70 -2.27
N ILE A 19 -10.20 5.50 -1.78
CA ILE A 19 -11.51 4.86 -2.02
C ILE A 19 -12.69 5.72 -1.59
N LEU A 20 -12.50 6.61 -0.62
CA LEU A 20 -13.57 7.49 -0.13
C LEU A 20 -14.05 8.46 -1.20
N PHE A 21 -13.16 8.86 -2.12
CA PHE A 21 -13.46 9.87 -3.11
C PHE A 21 -14.43 9.38 -4.19
N GLU A 22 -14.34 8.11 -4.61
CA GLU A 22 -15.29 7.54 -5.56
C GLU A 22 -16.72 7.52 -4.96
N ALA A 23 -16.83 7.13 -3.71
CA ALA A 23 -18.09 7.10 -2.98
C ALA A 23 -18.66 8.50 -2.73
N LEU A 24 -17.81 9.45 -2.35
CA LEU A 24 -18.20 10.85 -2.15
C LEU A 24 -18.64 11.50 -3.47
N ARG A 25 -17.93 11.24 -4.57
CA ARG A 25 -18.28 11.76 -5.91
C ARG A 25 -19.62 11.22 -6.39
N ALA A 26 -19.86 9.91 -6.19
CA ALA A 26 -21.13 9.29 -6.55
C ALA A 26 -22.32 9.89 -5.78
N LYS A 27 -22.15 10.18 -4.49
CA LYS A 27 -23.20 10.77 -3.64
C LYS A 27 -23.37 12.27 -3.87
N TYR A 28 -22.25 12.98 -4.10
CA TYR A 28 -22.19 14.43 -4.23
C TYR A 28 -21.47 14.86 -5.52
N PRO A 29 -22.10 14.69 -6.70
CA PRO A 29 -21.44 14.91 -8.00
C PRO A 29 -20.82 16.30 -8.16
N ASN A 30 -21.44 17.33 -7.58
CA ASN A 30 -21.04 18.73 -7.69
C ASN A 30 -20.26 19.25 -6.46
N ALA A 31 -19.85 18.37 -5.53
CA ALA A 31 -19.04 18.79 -4.39
C ALA A 31 -17.58 18.99 -4.81
N GLN A 32 -16.91 19.97 -4.23
CA GLN A 32 -15.45 20.07 -4.26
C GLN A 32 -14.88 19.06 -3.27
N LEU A 33 -14.08 18.14 -3.75
CA LEU A 33 -13.45 17.07 -2.99
C LEU A 33 -11.94 17.26 -2.95
N ASP A 34 -11.44 17.69 -1.80
CA ASP A 34 -10.02 17.99 -1.61
C ASP A 34 -9.36 16.92 -0.73
N TYR A 35 -8.12 16.57 -1.06
CA TYR A 35 -7.35 15.57 -0.33
C TYR A 35 -6.11 16.18 0.30
N LEU A 36 -6.03 16.18 1.64
CA LEU A 36 -4.86 16.65 2.38
C LEU A 36 -3.89 15.48 2.59
N VAL A 37 -2.74 15.59 1.94
CA VAL A 37 -1.70 14.55 1.90
C VAL A 37 -0.31 15.15 2.02
N ASN A 38 0.68 14.33 2.37
CA ASN A 38 2.08 14.74 2.28
C ASN A 38 2.57 14.62 0.81
N SER A 39 3.41 15.56 0.37
CA SER A 39 3.87 15.65 -1.02
C SER A 39 4.49 14.34 -1.56
N HIS A 40 5.24 13.59 -0.74
CA HIS A 40 5.85 12.33 -1.16
C HIS A 40 4.84 11.20 -1.45
N THR A 41 3.56 11.37 -1.07
CA THR A 41 2.51 10.38 -1.31
C THR A 41 1.65 10.68 -2.53
N VAL A 42 1.83 11.86 -3.16
CA VAL A 42 1.06 12.29 -4.34
C VAL A 42 1.08 11.28 -5.49
N PRO A 43 2.21 10.63 -5.82
CA PRO A 43 2.28 9.74 -6.97
C PRO A 43 1.26 8.59 -6.99
N VAL A 44 0.72 8.16 -5.84
CA VAL A 44 -0.28 7.05 -5.80
C VAL A 44 -1.73 7.52 -5.99
N ILE A 45 -1.96 8.84 -5.99
CA ILE A 45 -3.30 9.43 -6.14
C ILE A 45 -3.38 10.44 -7.27
N GLU A 46 -2.25 10.69 -7.93
CA GLU A 46 -2.16 11.57 -9.09
C GLU A 46 -3.11 11.11 -10.20
N ASN A 47 -3.70 12.06 -10.91
CA ASN A 47 -4.70 11.82 -11.96
C ASN A 47 -6.00 11.12 -11.50
N ASN A 48 -6.28 11.05 -10.20
CA ASN A 48 -7.54 10.49 -9.72
C ASN A 48 -8.71 11.43 -10.08
N PRO A 49 -9.65 11.03 -10.96
CA PRO A 49 -10.70 11.91 -11.46
C PRO A 49 -11.73 12.33 -10.40
N ASN A 50 -11.71 11.68 -9.24
CA ASN A 50 -12.63 11.99 -8.15
C ASN A 50 -12.06 13.01 -7.15
N ILE A 51 -10.81 13.43 -7.30
CA ILE A 51 -10.13 14.40 -6.43
C ILE A 51 -9.98 15.72 -7.21
N ASP A 52 -10.58 16.79 -6.70
CA ASP A 52 -10.50 18.09 -7.36
C ASP A 52 -9.19 18.82 -7.04
N ASN A 53 -8.75 18.79 -5.77
CA ASN A 53 -7.51 19.45 -5.37
C ASN A 53 -6.71 18.63 -4.36
N LEU A 54 -5.39 18.69 -4.48
CA LEU A 54 -4.45 18.20 -3.48
C LEU A 54 -4.01 19.33 -2.56
N VAL A 55 -4.26 19.18 -1.27
CA VAL A 55 -3.80 20.09 -0.23
C VAL A 55 -2.52 19.51 0.37
N LEU A 56 -1.38 20.05 -0.02
CA LEU A 56 -0.09 19.51 0.37
C LEU A 56 0.28 19.92 1.80
N PHE A 57 0.62 18.93 2.62
CA PHE A 57 1.20 19.08 3.94
C PHE A 57 2.67 18.65 3.85
N THR A 58 3.58 19.62 3.93
CA THR A 58 5.00 19.43 3.69
C THR A 58 5.81 19.40 4.98
N ASN A 59 7.12 19.22 4.85
CA ASN A 59 8.02 19.32 6.00
C ASN A 59 8.03 20.73 6.63
N GLU A 60 7.66 21.77 5.88
CA GLU A 60 7.56 23.12 6.38
C GLU A 60 6.44 23.22 7.43
N GLU A 61 5.24 22.71 7.10
CA GLU A 61 4.11 22.70 8.05
C GLU A 61 4.34 21.78 9.24
N GLU A 62 5.16 20.74 9.07
CA GLU A 62 5.53 19.81 10.13
C GLU A 62 6.67 20.35 11.02
N SER A 63 7.42 21.35 10.58
CA SER A 63 8.65 21.84 11.21
C SER A 63 8.44 22.43 12.61
N SER A 64 7.28 23.04 12.86
CA SER A 64 6.98 23.68 14.14
C SER A 64 5.48 23.78 14.44
N LYS A 65 5.14 23.95 15.72
CA LYS A 65 3.75 24.19 16.14
C LYS A 65 3.17 25.46 15.50
N LEU A 66 3.99 26.48 15.30
CA LEU A 66 3.56 27.74 14.69
C LEU A 66 3.26 27.57 13.20
N ALA A 67 4.09 26.83 12.47
CA ALA A 67 3.84 26.50 11.07
C ALA A 67 2.55 25.70 10.92
N LEU A 68 2.33 24.70 11.76
CA LEU A 68 1.09 23.93 11.79
C LEU A 68 -0.15 24.80 12.06
N LEU A 69 -0.06 25.73 13.02
CA LEU A 69 -1.16 26.67 13.31
C LEU A 69 -1.44 27.63 12.15
N LYS A 70 -0.40 28.12 11.47
CA LYS A 70 -0.56 28.94 10.24
C LYS A 70 -1.27 28.14 9.16
N PHE A 71 -0.87 26.88 8.96
CA PHE A 71 -1.50 25.99 8.02
C PHE A 71 -2.97 25.72 8.37
N ALA A 72 -3.28 25.42 9.63
CA ALA A 72 -4.66 25.23 10.09
C ALA A 72 -5.53 26.48 9.87
N LYS A 73 -4.97 27.69 10.06
CA LYS A 73 -5.67 28.95 9.71
C LYS A 73 -5.91 29.08 8.19
N LYS A 74 -4.97 28.60 7.34
CA LYS A 74 -5.15 28.55 5.88
C LYS A 74 -6.31 27.61 5.53
N ILE A 75 -6.38 26.44 6.17
CA ILE A 75 -7.50 25.48 5.99
C ILE A 75 -8.84 26.12 6.40
N LYS A 76 -8.90 26.84 7.52
CA LYS A 76 -10.12 27.55 7.96
C LYS A 76 -10.66 28.49 6.88
N LYS A 77 -9.78 29.22 6.17
CA LYS A 77 -10.16 30.16 5.09
C LYS A 77 -10.79 29.46 3.88
N GLN A 78 -10.59 28.16 3.72
CA GLN A 78 -11.18 27.39 2.62
C GLN A 78 -12.67 27.08 2.83
N GLN A 79 -13.18 27.23 4.06
CA GLN A 79 -14.60 27.06 4.42
C GLN A 79 -15.17 25.68 4.02
N TYR A 80 -14.49 24.61 4.42
CA TYR A 80 -15.01 23.25 4.23
C TYR A 80 -16.30 23.04 5.03
N ASP A 81 -17.30 22.42 4.40
CA ASP A 81 -18.53 22.00 5.06
C ASP A 81 -18.30 20.73 5.89
N VAL A 82 -17.50 19.80 5.34
CA VAL A 82 -17.21 18.49 5.92
C VAL A 82 -15.69 18.26 5.96
N VAL A 83 -15.20 17.73 7.08
CA VAL A 83 -13.83 17.22 7.22
C VAL A 83 -13.89 15.77 7.66
N ILE A 84 -13.25 14.88 6.90
CA ILE A 84 -13.09 13.45 7.21
C ILE A 84 -11.62 13.21 7.54
N ASP A 85 -11.29 13.13 8.82
CA ASP A 85 -9.92 12.89 9.29
C ASP A 85 -9.68 11.37 9.47
N VAL A 86 -9.14 10.74 8.43
CA VAL A 86 -8.76 9.33 8.41
C VAL A 86 -7.45 9.13 9.18
N TYR A 87 -6.54 10.09 9.14
CA TYR A 87 -5.23 10.01 9.78
C TYR A 87 -5.31 10.02 11.31
N SER A 88 -6.16 10.90 11.86
CA SER A 88 -6.47 10.95 13.30
C SER A 88 -5.23 10.98 14.21
N LYS A 89 -4.26 11.85 13.87
CA LYS A 89 -3.05 12.14 14.66
C LYS A 89 -3.06 13.60 15.11
N LEU A 90 -2.12 13.99 15.98
CA LEU A 90 -2.09 15.33 16.57
C LEU A 90 -2.16 16.45 15.53
N SER A 91 -1.41 16.35 14.43
CA SER A 91 -1.41 17.35 13.36
C SER A 91 -2.79 17.46 12.69
N SER A 92 -3.38 16.34 12.28
CA SER A 92 -4.69 16.32 11.64
C SER A 92 -5.82 16.73 12.61
N ASN A 93 -5.72 16.33 13.88
CA ASN A 93 -6.66 16.76 14.92
C ASN A 93 -6.68 18.30 15.04
N LEU A 94 -5.52 18.96 15.06
CA LEU A 94 -5.44 20.42 15.10
C LEU A 94 -5.99 21.06 13.83
N ILE A 95 -5.64 20.54 12.66
CA ILE A 95 -6.18 21.02 11.38
C ILE A 95 -7.72 20.91 11.38
N THR A 96 -8.27 19.77 11.81
CA THR A 96 -9.71 19.56 11.89
C THR A 96 -10.38 20.47 12.92
N LEU A 97 -9.77 20.67 14.08
CA LEU A 97 -10.29 21.55 15.11
C LEU A 97 -10.46 22.98 14.57
N PHE A 98 -9.43 23.49 13.90
CA PHE A 98 -9.41 24.86 13.37
C PHE A 98 -10.11 25.03 12.02
N SER A 99 -10.52 23.96 11.33
CA SER A 99 -11.17 24.02 10.02
C SER A 99 -12.47 24.82 10.01
N ALA A 100 -13.13 24.94 11.17
CA ALA A 100 -14.48 25.51 11.34
C ALA A 100 -15.59 24.74 10.55
N ALA A 101 -15.30 23.54 10.05
CA ALA A 101 -16.29 22.70 9.38
C ALA A 101 -17.43 22.33 10.33
N LYS A 102 -18.67 22.32 9.80
CA LYS A 102 -19.87 21.94 10.58
C LYS A 102 -19.86 20.45 10.90
N THR A 103 -19.44 19.61 9.95
CA THR A 103 -19.36 18.16 10.10
C THR A 103 -17.91 17.73 10.15
N LYS A 104 -17.50 17.09 11.23
CA LYS A 104 -16.14 16.60 11.48
C LYS A 104 -16.21 15.14 11.86
N ILE A 105 -15.63 14.27 11.03
CA ILE A 105 -15.75 12.81 11.16
C ILE A 105 -14.35 12.23 11.37
N SER A 106 -14.19 11.34 12.34
CA SER A 106 -12.97 10.57 12.53
C SER A 106 -13.21 9.30 13.33
N TYR A 107 -12.15 8.52 13.51
CA TYR A 107 -12.17 7.39 14.43
C TYR A 107 -12.25 7.84 15.88
N TYR A 108 -13.03 7.11 16.67
CA TYR A 108 -13.12 7.35 18.11
C TYR A 108 -11.77 7.15 18.81
N LYS A 109 -11.36 8.17 19.53
CA LYS A 109 -10.24 8.14 20.48
C LYS A 109 -10.60 9.04 21.66
N SER A 110 -10.51 8.51 22.88
CA SER A 110 -10.94 9.22 24.10
C SER A 110 -10.34 10.63 24.21
N TYR A 111 -9.07 10.79 23.88
CA TYR A 111 -8.35 12.05 24.03
C TYR A 111 -8.65 13.11 22.95
N SER A 112 -9.31 12.75 21.85
CA SER A 112 -9.60 13.67 20.74
C SER A 112 -11.07 13.67 20.30
N SER A 113 -11.93 12.90 20.95
CA SER A 113 -13.35 12.75 20.57
C SER A 113 -14.12 14.08 20.59
N PHE A 114 -13.74 15.02 21.46
CA PHE A 114 -14.36 16.33 21.56
C PHE A 114 -14.18 17.23 20.33
N ILE A 115 -13.22 16.89 19.45
CA ILE A 115 -12.95 17.63 18.20
C ILE A 115 -13.99 17.32 17.11
N TYR A 116 -14.52 16.11 17.15
CA TYR A 116 -15.33 15.54 16.06
C TYR A 116 -16.80 15.52 16.39
N THR A 117 -17.63 15.88 15.42
CA THR A 117 -19.08 15.75 15.54
C THR A 117 -19.53 14.30 15.43
N HIS A 118 -18.75 13.47 14.72
CA HIS A 118 -19.00 12.03 14.57
C HIS A 118 -17.72 11.24 14.84
N ASN A 119 -17.81 10.36 15.83
CA ASN A 119 -16.73 9.51 16.28
C ASN A 119 -17.04 8.04 15.96
N ILE A 120 -16.32 7.44 15.03
CA ILE A 120 -16.57 6.10 14.52
C ILE A 120 -15.67 5.09 15.23
N LYS A 121 -16.23 4.12 15.91
CA LYS A 121 -15.47 3.01 16.47
C LYS A 121 -14.98 2.10 15.35
N ARG A 122 -13.71 1.73 15.38
CA ARG A 122 -13.13 0.80 14.40
C ARG A 122 -13.73 -0.60 14.61
N ALA A 123 -14.05 -1.26 13.51
CA ALA A 123 -14.31 -2.69 13.51
C ALA A 123 -13.01 -3.45 13.85
N THR A 124 -13.15 -4.54 14.60
CA THR A 124 -12.04 -5.43 15.00
C THR A 124 -12.07 -6.75 14.25
N LYS A 125 -13.18 -7.03 13.54
CA LYS A 125 -13.38 -8.20 12.70
C LYS A 125 -14.18 -7.81 11.47
N THR A 126 -14.02 -8.55 10.39
CA THR A 126 -14.84 -8.42 9.17
C THR A 126 -14.91 -9.77 8.47
N ASP A 127 -16.05 -10.04 7.85
CA ASP A 127 -16.25 -11.16 6.94
C ASP A 127 -16.03 -10.74 5.46
N GLU A 128 -15.74 -9.46 5.23
CA GLU A 128 -15.49 -8.91 3.91
C GLU A 128 -14.04 -9.19 3.44
N ASN A 129 -13.89 -9.76 2.27
CA ASN A 129 -12.58 -10.09 1.65
C ASN A 129 -11.69 -8.85 1.39
N CYS A 130 -12.27 -7.64 1.47
CA CYS A 130 -11.51 -6.41 1.29
C CYS A 130 -10.59 -6.07 2.47
N GLY A 131 -10.74 -6.74 3.61
CA GLY A 131 -9.92 -6.56 4.82
C GLY A 131 -10.33 -5.37 5.70
N LEU A 132 -9.92 -5.44 6.97
CA LEU A 132 -10.29 -4.44 7.99
C LEU A 132 -9.83 -3.01 7.65
N ALA A 133 -8.73 -2.87 6.94
CA ALA A 133 -8.23 -1.55 6.54
C ALA A 133 -9.20 -0.81 5.62
N ILE A 134 -9.88 -1.51 4.73
CA ILE A 134 -10.91 -0.96 3.82
C ILE A 134 -12.20 -0.69 4.58
N VAL A 135 -12.72 -1.71 5.30
CA VAL A 135 -13.97 -1.61 6.07
C VAL A 135 -13.94 -0.41 7.01
N ASN A 136 -12.86 -0.25 7.76
CA ASN A 136 -12.73 0.86 8.70
C ASN A 136 -12.75 2.23 8.01
N ARG A 137 -12.20 2.37 6.81
CA ARG A 137 -12.27 3.63 6.05
C ARG A 137 -13.68 3.92 5.57
N LEU A 138 -14.34 2.94 4.99
CA LEU A 138 -15.71 3.09 4.48
C LEU A 138 -16.71 3.44 5.60
N GLN A 139 -16.49 2.97 6.82
CA GLN A 139 -17.34 3.34 7.97
C GLN A 139 -17.33 4.86 8.26
N LEU A 140 -16.28 5.59 7.89
CA LEU A 140 -16.23 7.06 8.05
C LEU A 140 -17.25 7.79 7.17
N LEU A 141 -17.81 7.12 6.16
CA LEU A 141 -18.83 7.68 5.28
C LEU A 141 -20.26 7.54 5.80
N LYS A 142 -20.48 6.69 6.81
CA LYS A 142 -21.84 6.46 7.38
C LYS A 142 -22.54 7.74 7.85
N PRO A 143 -21.86 8.72 8.50
CA PRO A 143 -22.51 9.98 8.89
C PRO A 143 -22.98 10.85 7.72
N LEU A 144 -22.61 10.49 6.50
CA LEU A 144 -23.02 11.16 5.25
C LEU A 144 -24.06 10.34 4.47
N ASP A 145 -24.67 9.34 5.13
CA ASP A 145 -25.64 8.41 4.53
C ASP A 145 -25.08 7.67 3.30
N ILE A 146 -23.77 7.30 3.38
CA ILE A 146 -23.08 6.48 2.39
C ILE A 146 -22.70 5.15 3.05
N THR A 147 -23.23 4.05 2.51
CA THR A 147 -22.92 2.70 2.96
C THR A 147 -22.46 1.88 1.77
N ILE A 148 -21.22 1.40 1.81
CA ILE A 148 -20.58 0.57 0.79
C ILE A 148 -19.87 -0.56 1.50
N ALA A 149 -20.08 -1.80 1.04
CA ALA A 149 -19.46 -2.98 1.63
C ALA A 149 -17.96 -3.06 1.31
N SER A 150 -17.59 -2.74 0.06
CA SER A 150 -16.23 -2.84 -0.44
C SER A 150 -15.93 -1.79 -1.50
N ALA A 151 -14.68 -1.30 -1.54
CA ALA A 151 -14.18 -0.42 -2.60
C ALA A 151 -12.67 -0.67 -2.79
N LYS A 152 -12.25 -0.98 -4.02
CA LYS A 152 -10.85 -1.26 -4.35
C LYS A 152 -10.10 0.04 -4.64
N PRO A 153 -8.93 0.27 -4.01
CA PRO A 153 -8.06 1.39 -4.38
C PRO A 153 -7.65 1.30 -5.85
N LYS A 154 -7.55 2.45 -6.52
CA LYS A 154 -7.17 2.55 -7.93
C LYS A 154 -6.03 3.55 -8.08
N ILE A 155 -5.07 3.24 -8.96
CA ILE A 155 -4.02 4.15 -9.41
C ILE A 155 -4.31 4.48 -10.87
N TYR A 156 -4.21 5.76 -11.20
CA TYR A 156 -4.51 6.28 -12.54
C TYR A 156 -3.20 6.68 -13.22
N LEU A 157 -2.82 5.92 -14.23
CA LEU A 157 -1.67 6.20 -15.11
C LEU A 157 -2.18 6.76 -16.44
N THR A 158 -1.48 7.74 -17.00
CA THR A 158 -1.81 8.28 -18.31
C THR A 158 -1.32 7.36 -19.43
N SER A 159 -1.90 7.47 -20.61
CA SER A 159 -1.45 6.71 -21.78
C SER A 159 0.00 7.06 -22.16
N GLU A 160 0.42 8.31 -21.96
CA GLU A 160 1.80 8.74 -22.19
C GLU A 160 2.79 8.09 -21.22
N GLU A 161 2.44 8.01 -19.93
CA GLU A 161 3.27 7.32 -18.92
C GLU A 161 3.43 5.84 -19.24
N LEU A 162 2.33 5.18 -19.64
CA LEU A 162 2.36 3.77 -20.01
C LEU A 162 3.19 3.53 -21.28
N GLU A 163 3.04 4.35 -22.31
CA GLU A 163 3.82 4.18 -23.54
C GLU A 163 5.31 4.47 -23.31
N THR A 164 5.65 5.51 -22.54
CA THR A 164 7.04 5.84 -22.18
C THR A 164 7.71 4.70 -21.41
N SER A 165 7.02 4.13 -20.42
CA SER A 165 7.57 3.00 -19.63
C SER A 165 7.68 1.71 -20.46
N LYS A 166 6.75 1.48 -21.38
CA LYS A 166 6.81 0.37 -22.33
C LYS A 166 8.03 0.49 -23.24
N GLN A 167 8.26 1.66 -23.83
CA GLN A 167 9.44 1.93 -24.66
C GLN A 167 10.72 1.76 -23.85
N PHE A 168 10.77 2.26 -22.63
CA PHE A 168 11.90 2.07 -21.73
C PHE A 168 12.21 0.59 -21.51
N LEU A 169 11.22 -0.24 -21.20
CA LEU A 169 11.38 -1.67 -20.99
C LEU A 169 11.89 -2.36 -22.25
N THR A 170 11.26 -2.13 -23.41
CA THR A 170 11.61 -2.80 -24.68
C THR A 170 12.99 -2.39 -25.20
N THR A 171 13.36 -1.11 -25.09
CA THR A 171 14.70 -0.61 -25.47
C THR A 171 15.82 -1.21 -24.61
N ASN A 172 15.49 -1.60 -23.37
CA ASN A 172 16.44 -2.23 -22.45
C ASN A 172 16.36 -3.76 -22.43
N GLY A 173 15.79 -4.37 -23.47
CA GLY A 173 15.85 -5.81 -23.71
C GLY A 173 14.70 -6.64 -23.11
N ILE A 174 13.67 -6.01 -22.53
CA ILE A 174 12.50 -6.73 -22.05
C ILE A 174 11.59 -7.10 -23.23
N ASN A 175 11.26 -8.39 -23.33
CA ASN A 175 10.26 -8.90 -24.26
C ASN A 175 8.90 -8.98 -23.58
N LEU A 176 8.03 -8.02 -23.84
CA LEU A 176 6.68 -7.95 -23.24
C LEU A 176 5.72 -9.07 -23.67
N LYS A 177 6.13 -9.98 -24.56
CA LYS A 177 5.38 -11.20 -24.88
C LYS A 177 5.67 -12.36 -23.93
N MET A 178 6.72 -12.23 -23.12
CA MET A 178 7.10 -13.18 -22.08
C MET A 178 6.59 -12.71 -20.72
N PRO A 179 6.41 -13.61 -19.75
CA PRO A 179 6.08 -13.20 -18.39
C PRO A 179 7.11 -12.21 -17.85
N LEU A 180 6.62 -11.10 -17.28
CA LEU A 180 7.43 -10.09 -16.58
C LEU A 180 6.94 -10.03 -15.14
N ILE A 181 7.82 -10.27 -14.18
CA ILE A 181 7.47 -10.33 -12.76
C ILE A 181 8.30 -9.31 -11.98
N MET A 182 7.62 -8.47 -11.20
CA MET A 182 8.23 -7.56 -10.25
C MET A 182 8.44 -8.27 -8.91
N ILE A 183 9.65 -8.26 -8.36
CA ILE A 183 9.91 -8.80 -7.02
C ILE A 183 10.01 -7.67 -6.00
N SER A 184 9.13 -7.69 -4.99
CA SER A 184 9.28 -6.89 -3.76
C SER A 184 10.37 -7.53 -2.90
N VAL A 185 11.62 -7.32 -3.32
CA VAL A 185 12.79 -8.07 -2.85
C VAL A 185 13.15 -7.77 -1.40
N LEU A 186 12.83 -6.57 -0.90
CA LEU A 186 13.11 -6.09 0.44
C LEU A 186 11.85 -5.48 1.08
N GLY A 187 11.71 -5.63 2.38
CA GLY A 187 10.72 -4.92 3.17
C GLY A 187 11.19 -3.53 3.61
N SER A 188 10.38 -2.82 4.37
CA SER A 188 10.68 -1.47 4.88
C SER A 188 11.69 -1.46 6.04
N GLY A 189 12.15 -2.61 6.48
CA GLY A 189 13.14 -2.81 7.53
C GLY A 189 13.45 -4.29 7.71
N GLU A 190 14.50 -4.60 8.49
CA GLU A 190 15.00 -5.96 8.67
C GLU A 190 13.91 -6.94 9.15
N ASN A 191 13.11 -6.54 10.13
CA ASN A 191 12.02 -7.36 10.67
C ASN A 191 10.80 -7.51 9.74
N LYS A 192 10.85 -6.91 8.55
CA LYS A 192 9.86 -7.03 7.47
C LYS A 192 10.47 -7.57 6.18
N THR A 193 11.75 -7.90 6.20
CA THR A 193 12.45 -8.43 5.04
C THR A 193 12.59 -9.94 5.19
N TYR A 194 12.05 -10.68 4.24
CA TYR A 194 12.22 -12.13 4.17
C TYR A 194 13.72 -12.48 4.01
N PRO A 195 14.25 -13.50 4.68
CA PRO A 195 15.69 -13.79 4.66
C PRO A 195 16.25 -13.90 3.24
N PHE A 196 17.38 -13.28 2.98
CA PHE A 196 17.96 -13.16 1.62
C PHE A 196 18.11 -14.51 0.91
N ALA A 197 18.64 -15.51 1.61
CA ALA A 197 18.79 -16.87 1.04
C ALA A 197 17.43 -17.53 0.73
N TYR A 198 16.39 -17.20 1.47
CA TYR A 198 15.05 -17.71 1.21
C TYR A 198 14.38 -16.96 0.07
N MET A 199 14.56 -15.65 -0.01
CA MET A 199 14.09 -14.86 -1.15
C MET A 199 14.76 -15.30 -2.46
N ALA A 200 16.06 -15.58 -2.45
CA ALA A 200 16.77 -16.13 -3.61
C ALA A 200 16.17 -17.47 -4.07
N LYS A 201 15.86 -18.39 -3.14
CA LYS A 201 15.19 -19.67 -3.48
C LYS A 201 13.79 -19.43 -4.10
N VAL A 202 13.04 -18.45 -3.59
CA VAL A 202 11.72 -18.09 -4.17
C VAL A 202 11.90 -17.58 -5.60
N ILE A 203 12.90 -16.73 -5.87
CA ILE A 203 13.19 -16.22 -7.21
C ILE A 203 13.65 -17.35 -8.14
N ASP A 204 14.51 -18.24 -7.67
CA ASP A 204 14.95 -19.43 -8.41
C ASP A 204 13.75 -20.30 -8.83
N GLN A 205 12.81 -20.52 -7.90
CA GLN A 205 11.58 -21.27 -8.20
C GLN A 205 10.72 -20.56 -9.23
N ILE A 206 10.54 -19.24 -9.12
CA ILE A 206 9.76 -18.43 -10.09
C ILE A 206 10.34 -18.61 -11.51
N VAL A 207 11.65 -18.42 -11.66
CA VAL A 207 12.30 -18.54 -12.98
C VAL A 207 12.21 -19.97 -13.51
N ALA A 208 12.49 -20.97 -12.68
CA ALA A 208 12.43 -22.38 -13.07
C ALA A 208 11.01 -22.83 -13.53
N THR A 209 9.95 -22.19 -12.99
CA THR A 209 8.56 -22.54 -13.31
C THR A 209 8.01 -21.77 -14.52
N THR A 210 8.46 -20.51 -14.72
CA THR A 210 7.80 -19.60 -15.68
C THR A 210 8.72 -19.08 -16.78
N GLU A 211 10.03 -19.23 -16.65
CA GLU A 211 11.05 -18.56 -17.49
C GLU A 211 10.88 -17.03 -17.53
N ALA A 212 10.25 -16.46 -16.50
CA ALA A 212 9.91 -15.04 -16.45
C ALA A 212 11.15 -14.14 -16.42
N GLN A 213 11.00 -12.96 -17.00
CA GLN A 213 11.90 -11.84 -16.85
C GLN A 213 11.61 -11.18 -15.48
N ILE A 214 12.65 -10.84 -14.75
CA ILE A 214 12.52 -10.40 -13.34
C ILE A 214 13.02 -8.95 -13.19
N LEU A 215 12.18 -8.11 -12.60
CA LEU A 215 12.54 -6.78 -12.12
C LEU A 215 12.58 -6.78 -10.59
N PHE A 216 13.57 -6.12 -10.00
CA PHE A 216 13.64 -5.93 -8.56
C PHE A 216 13.09 -4.56 -8.16
N ASN A 217 12.16 -4.55 -7.21
CA ASN A 217 11.73 -3.32 -6.57
C ASN A 217 12.60 -3.02 -5.35
N TYR A 218 13.42 -1.98 -5.46
CA TYR A 218 14.23 -1.45 -4.37
C TYR A 218 14.47 0.05 -4.57
N ILE A 219 14.83 0.75 -3.50
CA ILE A 219 15.24 2.17 -3.57
C ILE A 219 16.78 2.25 -3.59
N PRO A 220 17.39 3.33 -4.13
CA PRO A 220 18.85 3.42 -4.30
C PRO A 220 19.68 3.06 -3.07
N LYS A 221 19.25 3.46 -1.89
CA LYS A 221 19.93 3.12 -0.63
C LYS A 221 19.86 1.63 -0.25
N GLN A 222 19.02 0.82 -0.89
CA GLN A 222 18.87 -0.61 -0.69
C GLN A 222 19.59 -1.45 -1.78
N GLU A 223 20.27 -0.83 -2.70
CA GLU A 223 20.95 -1.51 -3.82
C GLU A 223 21.91 -2.59 -3.35
N LYS A 224 22.65 -2.34 -2.27
CA LYS A 224 23.59 -3.31 -1.70
C LYS A 224 22.90 -4.60 -1.25
N GLU A 225 21.77 -4.48 -0.57
CA GLU A 225 20.98 -5.62 -0.09
C GLU A 225 20.31 -6.34 -1.27
N ALA A 226 19.76 -5.61 -2.23
CA ALA A 226 19.19 -6.18 -3.45
C ALA A 226 20.22 -6.99 -4.23
N LYS A 227 21.45 -6.44 -4.39
CA LYS A 227 22.59 -7.13 -5.01
C LYS A 227 23.04 -8.36 -4.22
N ALA A 228 22.97 -8.33 -2.90
CA ALA A 228 23.27 -9.50 -2.08
C ALA A 228 22.29 -10.65 -2.34
N ILE A 229 20.99 -10.37 -2.52
CA ILE A 229 19.98 -11.38 -2.88
C ILE A 229 20.24 -11.89 -4.31
N PHE A 230 20.50 -11.00 -5.27
CA PHE A 230 20.87 -11.39 -6.65
C PHE A 230 22.04 -12.39 -6.66
N ASN A 231 23.11 -12.12 -5.92
CA ASN A 231 24.29 -12.98 -5.84
C ASN A 231 24.02 -14.36 -5.20
N LEU A 232 22.92 -14.51 -4.46
CA LEU A 232 22.50 -15.79 -3.86
C LEU A 232 21.62 -16.62 -4.80
N CYS A 233 21.09 -16.03 -5.87
CA CYS A 233 20.35 -16.75 -6.89
C CYS A 233 21.28 -17.63 -7.73
N LYS A 234 20.75 -18.71 -8.32
CA LYS A 234 21.47 -19.58 -9.25
C LYS A 234 21.92 -18.78 -10.49
N ALA A 235 22.99 -19.22 -11.15
CA ALA A 235 23.53 -18.57 -12.33
C ALA A 235 22.50 -18.46 -13.48
N GLU A 236 21.70 -19.52 -13.68
CA GLU A 236 20.61 -19.52 -14.66
C GLU A 236 19.56 -18.44 -14.31
N THR A 237 19.18 -18.33 -13.04
CA THR A 237 18.22 -17.33 -12.57
C THR A 237 18.74 -15.89 -12.72
N GLN A 238 20.02 -15.68 -12.44
CA GLN A 238 20.65 -14.35 -12.59
C GLN A 238 20.53 -13.81 -14.01
N ALA A 239 20.58 -14.68 -15.03
CA ALA A 239 20.42 -14.30 -16.45
C ALA A 239 19.01 -13.73 -16.76
N HIS A 240 18.00 -14.02 -15.94
CA HIS A 240 16.64 -13.50 -16.08
C HIS A 240 16.39 -12.20 -15.30
N ILE A 241 17.33 -11.76 -14.46
CA ILE A 241 17.16 -10.60 -13.56
C ILE A 241 17.77 -9.34 -14.16
N TYR A 242 16.94 -8.36 -14.44
CA TYR A 242 17.33 -7.06 -15.00
C TYR A 242 17.56 -6.03 -13.88
N MET A 243 18.65 -6.19 -13.11
CA MET A 243 18.98 -5.34 -11.93
C MET A 243 19.02 -3.85 -12.23
N HIS A 244 19.40 -3.45 -13.45
CA HIS A 244 19.52 -2.05 -13.85
C HIS A 244 18.18 -1.39 -14.19
N LEU A 245 17.10 -2.18 -14.32
CA LEU A 245 15.75 -1.72 -14.62
C LEU A 245 14.92 -1.62 -13.34
N PHE A 246 14.92 -0.46 -12.72
CA PHE A 246 14.12 -0.17 -11.54
C PHE A 246 13.54 1.24 -11.58
N GLY A 247 12.47 1.49 -10.86
CA GLY A 247 11.85 2.81 -10.74
C GLY A 247 12.71 3.76 -9.92
N LYS A 248 13.21 4.84 -10.53
CA LYS A 248 13.99 5.89 -9.85
C LYS A 248 13.11 6.77 -8.94
N SER A 249 11.82 6.80 -9.23
CA SER A 249 10.78 7.46 -8.46
C SER A 249 9.65 6.49 -8.16
N LEU A 250 8.76 6.89 -7.24
CA LEU A 250 7.55 6.10 -6.97
C LEU A 250 6.65 5.99 -8.22
N ARG A 251 6.57 7.07 -9.04
CA ARG A 251 5.77 7.07 -10.27
C ARG A 251 6.37 6.13 -11.32
N ASP A 252 7.70 6.12 -11.48
CA ASP A 252 8.37 5.15 -12.37
C ASP A 252 8.12 3.71 -11.93
N PHE A 253 8.19 3.43 -10.62
CA PHE A 253 7.85 2.11 -10.10
C PHE A 253 6.43 1.69 -10.49
N LEU A 254 5.44 2.58 -10.36
CA LEU A 254 4.06 2.31 -10.74
C LEU A 254 3.95 2.03 -12.24
N ASN A 255 4.59 2.85 -13.07
CA ASN A 255 4.60 2.72 -14.52
C ASN A 255 5.23 1.38 -14.97
N LEU A 256 6.36 0.99 -14.38
CA LEU A 256 6.98 -0.30 -14.67
C LEU A 256 6.12 -1.47 -14.19
N THR A 257 5.55 -1.36 -12.98
CA THR A 257 4.68 -2.40 -12.40
C THR A 257 3.44 -2.64 -13.25
N ALA A 258 2.89 -1.60 -13.89
CA ALA A 258 1.71 -1.73 -14.75
C ALA A 258 1.91 -2.65 -15.97
N HIS A 259 3.17 -2.90 -16.38
CA HIS A 259 3.52 -3.85 -17.44
C HIS A 259 3.83 -5.26 -16.93
N CYS A 260 3.88 -5.47 -15.61
CA CYS A 260 4.17 -6.77 -15.03
C CYS A 260 2.92 -7.66 -15.01
N HIS A 261 3.11 -8.96 -15.13
CA HIS A 261 2.07 -9.96 -14.97
C HIS A 261 1.76 -10.24 -13.49
N ALA A 262 2.79 -10.09 -12.64
CA ALA A 262 2.64 -10.23 -11.19
C ALA A 262 3.66 -9.40 -10.42
N LEU A 263 3.34 -9.14 -9.14
CA LEU A 263 4.29 -8.68 -8.13
C LEU A 263 4.35 -9.73 -7.02
N ILE A 264 5.56 -10.23 -6.73
CA ILE A 264 5.78 -11.30 -5.75
C ILE A 264 6.80 -10.82 -4.70
N GLY A 265 6.61 -11.16 -3.44
CA GLY A 265 7.62 -10.96 -2.39
C GLY A 265 7.09 -10.31 -1.12
N ASN A 266 7.94 -9.51 -0.45
CA ASN A 266 7.64 -8.96 0.87
C ASN A 266 6.40 -8.09 0.89
N GLU A 267 5.59 -8.22 1.95
CA GLU A 267 4.43 -7.37 2.21
C GLU A 267 4.81 -5.89 2.30
N GLY A 268 3.89 -5.01 1.94
CA GLY A 268 4.09 -3.57 2.06
C GLY A 268 3.36 -2.74 1.02
N GLY A 269 3.78 -1.48 0.91
CA GLY A 269 3.16 -0.53 -0.03
C GLY A 269 3.20 -0.98 -1.49
N ALA A 270 4.29 -1.65 -1.92
CA ALA A 270 4.45 -2.14 -3.29
C ALA A 270 3.34 -3.13 -3.68
N VAL A 271 3.00 -4.07 -2.79
CA VAL A 271 1.90 -5.04 -3.00
C VAL A 271 0.56 -4.32 -3.14
N ASN A 272 0.26 -3.37 -2.25
CA ASN A 272 -1.01 -2.63 -2.31
C ASN A 272 -1.11 -1.76 -3.58
N MET A 273 0.01 -1.23 -4.05
CA MET A 273 0.08 -0.49 -5.31
C MET A 273 -0.13 -1.41 -6.53
N ALA A 274 0.48 -2.60 -6.54
CA ALA A 274 0.25 -3.59 -7.58
C ALA A 274 -1.23 -4.02 -7.64
N LYS A 275 -1.84 -4.30 -6.47
CA LYS A 275 -3.29 -4.59 -6.38
C LYS A 275 -4.14 -3.44 -6.95
N ALA A 276 -3.77 -2.18 -6.68
CA ALA A 276 -4.48 -0.99 -7.18
C ALA A 276 -4.29 -0.77 -8.69
N LEU A 277 -3.26 -1.35 -9.29
CA LEU A 277 -3.01 -1.42 -10.74
C LEU A 277 -3.63 -2.66 -11.40
N ASN A 278 -4.36 -3.50 -10.65
CA ASN A 278 -4.90 -4.78 -11.10
C ASN A 278 -3.83 -5.83 -11.50
N ILE A 279 -2.63 -5.72 -10.95
CA ILE A 279 -1.56 -6.69 -11.13
C ILE A 279 -1.71 -7.80 -10.10
N LYS A 280 -1.57 -9.06 -10.53
CA LYS A 280 -1.60 -10.23 -9.64
C LYS A 280 -0.53 -10.13 -8.56
N THR A 281 -0.83 -10.58 -7.34
CA THR A 281 0.15 -10.51 -6.25
C THR A 281 0.27 -11.82 -5.49
N PHE A 282 1.52 -12.18 -5.16
CA PHE A 282 1.81 -13.22 -4.17
C PHE A 282 2.63 -12.60 -3.03
N THR A 283 2.03 -12.50 -1.86
CA THR A 283 2.57 -11.72 -0.74
C THR A 283 3.14 -12.61 0.35
N ILE A 284 4.41 -12.43 0.69
CA ILE A 284 5.04 -13.07 1.83
C ILE A 284 4.95 -12.09 3.01
N PHE A 285 4.05 -12.39 3.96
CA PHE A 285 3.84 -11.54 5.13
C PHE A 285 4.98 -11.67 6.15
N SER A 286 5.32 -10.55 6.75
CA SER A 286 6.19 -10.53 7.91
C SER A 286 5.58 -11.33 9.05
N THR A 287 6.40 -12.14 9.70
CA THR A 287 6.00 -13.12 10.73
C THR A 287 5.34 -12.53 11.98
N TRP A 288 5.31 -11.21 12.14
CA TRP A 288 4.73 -10.54 13.30
C TRP A 288 3.52 -9.64 12.97
N ILE A 289 3.28 -9.39 11.67
CA ILE A 289 2.16 -8.55 11.23
C ILE A 289 0.89 -9.39 11.16
N ASP A 290 -0.21 -8.82 11.65
CA ASP A 290 -1.51 -9.43 11.50
C ASP A 290 -1.99 -9.36 10.04
N LYS A 291 -1.98 -10.52 9.39
CA LYS A 291 -2.41 -10.68 8.01
C LYS A 291 -3.88 -10.26 7.83
N ASP A 292 -4.77 -10.58 8.77
CA ASP A 292 -6.21 -10.31 8.66
C ASP A 292 -6.52 -8.80 8.61
N THR A 293 -5.67 -7.99 9.23
CA THR A 293 -5.80 -6.52 9.20
C THR A 293 -5.29 -5.91 7.89
N TRP A 294 -4.14 -6.40 7.37
CA TRP A 294 -3.39 -5.71 6.32
C TRP A 294 -3.47 -6.36 4.95
N ASN A 295 -3.96 -7.62 4.86
CA ASN A 295 -4.17 -8.27 3.58
C ASN A 295 -5.50 -7.82 2.98
N ILE A 296 -5.43 -6.86 2.08
CA ILE A 296 -6.60 -6.35 1.37
C ILE A 296 -6.86 -7.16 0.10
N PHE A 297 -8.12 -7.46 -0.20
CA PHE A 297 -8.57 -8.15 -1.42
C PHE A 297 -7.81 -9.47 -1.67
N GLU A 298 -7.77 -10.34 -0.66
CA GLU A 298 -7.25 -11.70 -0.85
C GLU A 298 -8.23 -12.50 -1.71
N GLU A 299 -7.76 -12.94 -2.86
CA GLU A 299 -8.54 -13.74 -3.81
C GLU A 299 -7.62 -14.83 -4.34
N GLU A 300 -8.00 -16.10 -4.22
CA GLU A 300 -7.19 -17.27 -4.58
C GLU A 300 -6.67 -17.30 -6.03
N THR A 301 -7.22 -16.49 -6.92
CA THR A 301 -6.82 -16.45 -8.33
C THR A 301 -5.99 -15.26 -8.73
N ILE A 302 -6.02 -14.17 -7.93
CA ILE A 302 -5.42 -12.88 -8.29
C ILE A 302 -4.45 -12.40 -7.22
N ASN A 303 -4.87 -12.44 -5.95
CA ASN A 303 -4.09 -11.90 -4.83
C ASN A 303 -3.95 -12.95 -3.74
N GLU A 304 -2.84 -13.67 -3.78
CA GLU A 304 -2.53 -14.69 -2.80
C GLU A 304 -1.54 -14.19 -1.75
N SER A 305 -1.58 -14.75 -0.57
CA SER A 305 -0.64 -14.43 0.49
C SER A 305 -0.29 -15.64 1.34
N VAL A 306 0.88 -15.59 1.95
CA VAL A 306 1.37 -16.59 2.90
C VAL A 306 1.90 -15.92 4.16
N HIS A 307 1.63 -16.55 5.29
CA HIS A 307 2.11 -16.12 6.59
C HIS A 307 2.55 -17.36 7.41
N LEU A 308 3.57 -17.24 8.25
CA LEU A 308 4.03 -18.37 9.07
C LEU A 308 2.90 -18.96 9.93
N LYS A 309 1.96 -18.14 10.39
CA LYS A 309 0.79 -18.56 11.17
C LYS A 309 -0.09 -19.57 10.42
N ASP A 310 -0.13 -19.50 9.08
CA ASP A 310 -0.92 -20.41 8.23
C ASP A 310 -0.40 -21.85 8.32
N TYR A 311 0.90 -22.04 8.65
CA TYR A 311 1.61 -23.32 8.72
C TYR A 311 1.97 -23.74 10.14
N LYS A 312 2.12 -22.78 11.06
CA LYS A 312 2.55 -23.00 12.45
C LYS A 312 1.75 -22.12 13.41
N PRO A 313 0.42 -22.30 13.50
CA PRO A 313 -0.48 -21.45 14.31
C PRO A 313 -0.15 -21.50 15.80
N GLU A 314 0.42 -22.59 16.29
CA GLU A 314 0.81 -22.78 17.69
C GLU A 314 1.84 -21.74 18.18
N LEU A 315 2.63 -21.18 17.27
CA LEU A 315 3.62 -20.15 17.62
C LEU A 315 2.98 -18.80 17.98
N TYR A 316 1.72 -18.61 17.59
CA TYR A 316 0.98 -17.32 17.66
C TYR A 316 -0.09 -17.32 18.75
N SER A 317 -0.44 -18.48 19.30
CA SER A 317 -1.51 -18.61 20.29
C SER A 317 -1.27 -17.69 21.50
N GLY A 318 -2.27 -16.84 21.79
CA GLY A 318 -2.25 -15.92 22.94
C GLY A 318 -1.27 -14.76 22.84
N LYS A 319 -0.66 -14.52 21.68
CA LYS A 319 0.36 -13.47 21.49
C LYS A 319 -0.15 -12.32 20.61
N THR A 320 0.26 -11.12 20.95
CA THR A 320 -0.01 -9.89 20.21
C THR A 320 1.12 -9.58 19.21
N GLU A 321 0.84 -8.74 18.18
CA GLU A 321 1.88 -8.22 17.27
C GLU A 321 3.07 -7.60 18.00
N LYS A 322 2.79 -6.86 19.09
CA LYS A 322 3.82 -6.20 19.90
C LYS A 322 4.80 -7.18 20.52
N GLU A 323 4.33 -8.37 20.95
CA GLU A 323 5.14 -9.44 21.54
C GLU A 323 5.85 -10.25 20.47
N MET A 324 5.27 -10.36 19.27
CA MET A 324 5.84 -11.10 18.14
C MET A 324 6.96 -10.32 17.43
N LYS A 325 6.84 -8.99 17.34
CA LYS A 325 7.77 -8.14 16.60
C LYS A 325 9.25 -8.31 16.99
N PRO A 326 9.65 -8.37 18.27
CA PRO A 326 11.04 -8.64 18.66
C PRO A 326 11.54 -10.03 18.26
N GLN A 327 10.62 -10.96 17.97
CA GLN A 327 10.93 -12.35 17.61
C GLN A 327 10.98 -12.56 16.09
N ALA A 328 10.70 -11.53 15.27
CA ALA A 328 10.55 -11.65 13.83
C ALA A 328 11.66 -12.45 13.16
N MET A 329 12.93 -12.13 13.43
CA MET A 329 14.08 -12.81 12.83
C MET A 329 14.18 -14.30 13.22
N LYS A 330 13.82 -14.63 14.47
CA LYS A 330 13.79 -16.04 14.95
C LYS A 330 12.65 -16.81 14.27
N LEU A 331 11.52 -16.16 14.03
CA LEU A 331 10.37 -16.76 13.38
C LEU A 331 10.60 -16.94 11.88
N TYR A 332 11.27 -16.01 11.22
CA TYR A 332 11.66 -16.17 9.82
C TYR A 332 12.50 -17.43 9.55
N LYS A 333 13.39 -17.82 10.50
CA LYS A 333 14.14 -19.08 10.37
C LYS A 333 13.24 -20.33 10.28
N LYS A 334 11.99 -20.22 10.76
CA LYS A 334 10.98 -21.27 10.70
C LYS A 334 10.04 -21.15 9.50
N PHE A 335 10.09 -20.03 8.78
CA PHE A 335 9.27 -19.73 7.63
C PHE A 335 10.04 -19.95 6.34
N THR A 336 10.43 -21.21 6.09
CA THR A 336 11.20 -21.56 4.91
C THR A 336 10.32 -21.63 3.66
N PRO A 337 10.88 -21.41 2.44
CA PRO A 337 10.10 -21.43 1.19
C PRO A 337 9.36 -22.73 0.94
N GLU A 338 9.91 -23.85 1.40
CA GLU A 338 9.33 -25.19 1.23
C GLU A 338 7.93 -25.31 1.86
N LEU A 339 7.62 -24.49 2.88
CA LEU A 339 6.29 -24.48 3.51
C LEU A 339 5.18 -24.05 2.56
N PHE A 340 5.48 -23.12 1.63
CA PHE A 340 4.48 -22.56 0.73
C PHE A 340 4.80 -22.80 -0.76
N GLN A 341 5.76 -23.65 -1.05
CA GLN A 341 6.20 -23.96 -2.41
C GLN A 341 5.03 -24.35 -3.32
N GLN A 342 4.18 -25.28 -2.89
CA GLN A 342 3.04 -25.74 -3.68
C GLN A 342 2.04 -24.59 -3.97
N LYS A 343 1.83 -23.71 -2.98
CA LYS A 343 0.94 -22.55 -3.17
C LYS A 343 1.53 -21.55 -4.16
N LEU A 344 2.85 -21.34 -4.12
CA LEU A 344 3.55 -20.50 -5.08
C LEU A 344 3.48 -21.10 -6.49
N ASP A 345 3.73 -22.41 -6.67
CA ASP A 345 3.63 -23.08 -7.95
C ASP A 345 2.21 -22.96 -8.55
N ALA A 346 1.17 -23.19 -7.74
CA ALA A 346 -0.22 -23.02 -8.16
C ALA A 346 -0.55 -21.58 -8.59
N PHE A 347 0.07 -20.58 -7.97
CA PHE A 347 -0.05 -19.19 -8.37
C PHE A 347 0.68 -18.91 -9.70
N LEU A 348 1.90 -19.43 -9.85
CA LEU A 348 2.74 -19.21 -11.05
C LEU A 348 2.13 -19.80 -12.32
N ILE A 349 1.45 -20.93 -12.23
CA ILE A 349 0.73 -21.56 -13.37
C ILE A 349 -0.37 -20.63 -13.93
N LYS A 350 -0.86 -19.68 -13.13
CA LYS A 350 -1.91 -18.75 -13.56
C LYS A 350 -1.36 -17.46 -14.20
N ILE A 351 -0.03 -17.27 -14.24
CA ILE A 351 0.65 -16.13 -14.85
C ILE A 351 0.86 -16.35 -16.33
#